data_8579e184e8f2ccc24735540b51928b63
#
_entry.id   8579e184e8f2ccc24735540b51928b63
#
_cell.length_a   1.000
_cell.length_b   1.000
_cell.length_c   1.000
_cell.angle_alpha   90.00
_cell.angle_beta   90.00
_cell.angle_gamma   90.00
#
_symmetry.space_group_name_H-M   'P 1'
#
loop_
_entity.id
_entity.type
_entity.pdbx_description
1 polymer ?
#
loop_
_entity_poly.entity_id
_entity_poly.type
_entity_poly.pdbx_seq_one_letter_code
_entity_poly.pdbx_strand_id
1 'polypeptide(L)'
;MSTKKATTPKTVTTVTNKFVKTVLAELNKTEQQKQQESVEEFVESAVIDCTTQIALQETSELPRAEMKVRKAENDLVKAKKALVKARFSTSLSFDSYLSNREYALDQVEEAEQVLRNAKQAVSDVKAQIATLKDVLADFS
;
A
#
# COMPACT_ATOMS: atom_id res chain seq x y z
N MET A 1 -41.21 45.71 31.83
CA MET A 1 -40.32 44.55 31.78
C MET A 1 -39.98 44.19 30.37
N SER A 2 -40.93 43.94 29.55
CA SER A 2 -40.68 43.52 28.18
C SER A 2 -40.01 44.58 27.29
N THR A 3 -40.05 45.81 27.70
CA THR A 3 -39.49 46.94 26.96
C THR A 3 -37.97 46.94 26.88
N LYS A 4 -37.32 46.16 27.70
CA LYS A 4 -35.86 46.09 27.72
C LYS A 4 -35.25 45.66 26.39
N LYS A 5 -35.97 44.93 25.61
CA LYS A 5 -35.51 44.49 24.30
C LYS A 5 -35.38 45.62 23.31
N ALA A 6 -36.12 46.68 23.49
CA ALA A 6 -36.06 47.82 22.58
C ALA A 6 -34.79 48.62 22.70
N THR A 7 -33.98 48.43 23.70
CA THR A 7 -32.79 49.20 23.97
C THR A 7 -31.57 48.70 23.14
N THR A 8 -31.66 47.59 22.49
CA THR A 8 -30.56 47.06 21.70
C THR A 8 -30.30 47.88 20.45
N PRO A 9 -29.10 48.44 20.27
CA PRO A 9 -28.79 49.21 19.08
C PRO A 9 -28.93 48.36 17.81
N LYS A 10 -29.41 48.97 16.75
CA LYS A 10 -29.62 48.27 15.48
C LYS A 10 -28.32 47.67 14.92
N THR A 11 -27.21 48.39 15.01
CA THR A 11 -25.92 47.92 14.53
C THR A 11 -25.45 46.66 15.25
N VAL A 12 -25.56 46.63 16.55
CA VAL A 12 -25.23 45.46 17.38
C VAL A 12 -26.16 44.31 17.04
N THR A 13 -27.47 44.62 16.91
CA THR A 13 -28.46 43.62 16.52
C THR A 13 -28.16 43.02 15.16
N THR A 14 -27.70 43.83 14.18
CA THR A 14 -27.36 43.34 12.85
C THR A 14 -26.19 42.39 12.87
N VAL A 15 -25.13 42.72 13.59
CA VAL A 15 -23.96 41.86 13.76
C VAL A 15 -24.33 40.59 14.49
N THR A 16 -25.07 40.69 15.54
CA THR A 16 -25.58 39.56 16.31
C THR A 16 -26.47 38.67 15.45
N ASN A 17 -27.29 39.25 14.59
CA ASN A 17 -28.17 38.49 13.70
C ASN A 17 -27.38 37.67 12.68
N LYS A 18 -26.31 38.22 12.12
CA LYS A 18 -25.43 37.44 11.23
C LYS A 18 -24.81 36.26 11.95
N PHE A 19 -24.29 36.48 13.14
CA PHE A 19 -23.71 35.42 13.97
C PHE A 19 -24.76 34.36 14.31
N VAL A 20 -25.92 34.79 14.77
CA VAL A 20 -27.04 33.92 15.14
C VAL A 20 -27.52 33.12 13.93
N LYS A 21 -27.64 33.75 12.76
CA LYS A 21 -28.00 33.04 11.53
C LYS A 21 -27.01 31.98 11.18
N THR A 22 -25.70 32.25 11.30
CA THR A 22 -24.65 31.28 11.04
C THR A 22 -24.76 30.11 12.03
N VAL A 23 -24.91 30.41 13.32
CA VAL A 23 -25.04 29.37 14.35
C VAL A 23 -26.32 28.57 14.16
N LEU A 24 -27.45 29.22 13.86
CA LEU A 24 -28.71 28.52 13.60
C LEU A 24 -28.65 27.67 12.35
N ALA A 25 -27.95 28.11 11.32
CA ALA A 25 -27.76 27.30 10.12
C ALA A 25 -27.02 26.02 10.45
N GLU A 26 -26.00 26.07 11.30
CA GLU A 26 -25.29 24.89 11.77
C GLU A 26 -26.17 24.01 12.68
N LEU A 27 -26.91 24.63 13.62
CA LEU A 27 -27.77 23.91 14.55
C LEU A 27 -28.98 23.28 13.87
N ASN A 28 -29.48 23.89 12.79
CA ASN A 28 -30.63 23.39 12.05
C ASN A 28 -30.28 22.28 11.05
N LYS A 29 -29.03 21.96 10.85
CA LYS A 29 -28.66 20.77 10.08
C LYS A 29 -29.24 19.54 10.77
N THR A 30 -29.99 18.76 10.01
CA THR A 30 -30.53 17.50 10.53
C THR A 30 -29.42 16.52 10.86
N GLU A 31 -29.71 15.60 11.76
CA GLU A 31 -28.77 14.50 12.04
C GLU A 31 -28.36 13.76 10.74
N GLN A 32 -29.29 13.56 9.83
CA GLN A 32 -29.02 12.95 8.55
C GLN A 32 -28.03 13.75 7.71
N GLN A 33 -28.17 15.08 7.68
CA GLN A 33 -27.24 15.94 6.94
C GLN A 33 -25.84 15.91 7.53
N LYS A 34 -25.72 15.93 8.85
CA LYS A 34 -24.44 15.82 9.56
C LYS A 34 -23.81 14.47 9.32
N GLN A 35 -24.59 13.41 9.38
CA GLN A 35 -24.11 12.06 9.11
C GLN A 35 -23.65 11.93 7.65
N GLN A 36 -24.39 12.50 6.72
CA GLN A 36 -24.03 12.48 5.29
C GLN A 36 -22.73 13.24 5.02
N GLU A 37 -22.57 14.43 5.60
CA GLU A 37 -21.31 15.18 5.49
C GLU A 37 -20.13 14.40 6.05
N SER A 38 -20.30 13.74 7.20
CA SER A 38 -19.28 12.91 7.82
C SER A 38 -18.94 11.70 6.92
N VAL A 39 -19.95 11.09 6.32
CA VAL A 39 -19.73 9.98 5.37
C VAL A 39 -19.02 10.47 4.12
N GLU A 40 -19.39 11.61 3.56
CA GLU A 40 -18.73 12.20 2.40
C GLU A 40 -17.26 12.51 2.69
N GLU A 41 -16.95 13.07 3.84
CA GLU A 41 -15.57 13.32 4.28
C GLU A 41 -14.80 12.00 4.43
N PHE A 42 -15.43 10.99 5.00
CA PHE A 42 -14.82 9.66 5.13
C PHE A 42 -14.53 9.04 3.77
N VAL A 43 -15.48 9.09 2.86
CA VAL A 43 -15.34 8.55 1.50
C VAL A 43 -14.21 9.27 0.76
N GLU A 44 -14.18 10.60 0.84
CA GLU A 44 -13.13 11.40 0.21
C GLU A 44 -11.75 11.06 0.76
N SER A 45 -11.63 10.94 2.08
CA SER A 45 -10.38 10.53 2.73
C SER A 45 -9.97 9.11 2.32
N ALA A 46 -10.92 8.18 2.26
CA ALA A 46 -10.67 6.81 1.84
C ALA A 46 -10.19 6.74 0.38
N VAL A 47 -10.79 7.54 -0.50
CA VAL A 47 -10.36 7.63 -1.92
C VAL A 47 -8.93 8.14 -2.02
N ILE A 48 -8.60 9.19 -1.28
CA ILE A 48 -7.24 9.74 -1.26
C ILE A 48 -6.25 8.70 -0.75
N ASP A 49 -6.57 8.02 0.35
CA ASP A 49 -5.72 7.00 0.95
C ASP A 49 -5.51 5.82 -0.01
N CYS A 50 -6.57 5.32 -0.63
CA CYS A 50 -6.47 4.23 -1.62
C CYS A 50 -5.62 4.64 -2.82
N THR A 51 -5.83 5.84 -3.35
CA THR A 51 -5.08 6.36 -4.49
C THR A 51 -3.59 6.48 -4.14
N THR A 52 -3.29 6.98 -2.95
CA THR A 52 -1.92 7.11 -2.46
C THR A 52 -1.26 5.75 -2.31
N GLN A 53 -1.97 4.78 -1.73
CA GLN A 53 -1.44 3.43 -1.56
C GLN A 53 -1.22 2.73 -2.90
N ILE A 54 -2.13 2.87 -3.84
CA ILE A 54 -1.96 2.32 -5.19
C ILE A 54 -0.71 2.90 -5.84
N ALA A 55 -0.54 4.22 -5.79
CA ALA A 55 0.63 4.88 -6.34
C ALA A 55 1.93 4.38 -5.69
N LEU A 56 1.95 4.26 -4.36
CA LEU A 56 3.11 3.75 -3.63
C LEU A 56 3.43 2.31 -4.03
N GLN A 57 2.42 1.44 -4.11
CA GLN A 57 2.61 0.04 -4.49
C GLN A 57 3.12 -0.09 -5.93
N GLU A 58 2.52 0.65 -6.87
CA GLU A 58 2.91 0.58 -8.28
C GLU A 58 4.27 1.20 -8.58
N THR A 59 4.65 2.28 -7.89
CA THR A 59 5.88 3.02 -8.20
C THR A 59 7.08 2.61 -7.37
N SER A 60 6.87 2.01 -6.20
CA SER A 60 7.95 1.66 -5.28
C SER A 60 7.99 0.16 -4.96
N GLU A 61 6.90 -0.38 -4.43
CA GLU A 61 6.90 -1.77 -3.96
C GLU A 61 6.97 -2.79 -5.09
N LEU A 62 6.19 -2.60 -6.15
CA LEU A 62 6.20 -3.52 -7.29
C LEU A 62 7.56 -3.54 -8.03
N PRO A 63 8.14 -2.39 -8.41
CA PRO A 63 9.48 -2.40 -9.02
C PRO A 63 10.55 -3.01 -8.12
N ARG A 64 10.49 -2.78 -6.83
CA ARG A 64 11.43 -3.36 -5.86
C ARG A 64 11.30 -4.88 -5.82
N ALA A 65 10.07 -5.39 -5.79
CA ALA A 65 9.79 -6.82 -5.79
C ALA A 65 10.26 -7.47 -7.11
N GLU A 66 10.03 -6.81 -8.23
CA GLU A 66 10.50 -7.28 -9.55
C GLU A 66 12.02 -7.30 -9.65
N MET A 67 12.71 -6.32 -9.06
CA MET A 67 14.19 -6.33 -8.99
C MET A 67 14.70 -7.51 -8.18
N LYS A 68 14.02 -7.89 -7.10
CA LYS A 68 14.39 -9.07 -6.31
C LYS A 68 14.25 -10.36 -7.13
N VAL A 69 13.23 -10.44 -7.98
CA VAL A 69 13.06 -11.58 -8.90
C VAL A 69 14.24 -11.66 -9.87
N ARG A 70 14.62 -10.55 -10.48
CA ARG A 70 15.75 -10.50 -11.41
C ARG A 70 17.06 -10.92 -10.74
N LYS A 71 17.29 -10.42 -9.53
CA LYS A 71 18.46 -10.80 -8.75
C LYS A 71 18.46 -12.29 -8.44
N ALA A 72 17.31 -12.82 -8.02
CA ALA A 72 17.16 -14.24 -7.72
C ALA A 72 17.36 -15.12 -8.96
N GLU A 73 16.86 -14.69 -10.12
CA GLU A 73 17.11 -15.39 -11.41
C GLU A 73 18.60 -15.43 -11.74
N ASN A 74 19.30 -14.31 -11.58
CA ASN A 74 20.74 -14.23 -11.83
C ASN A 74 21.52 -15.12 -10.85
N ASP A 75 21.13 -15.12 -9.58
CA ASP A 75 21.76 -15.96 -8.56
C ASP A 75 21.54 -17.45 -8.86
N LEU A 76 20.36 -17.82 -9.35
CA LEU A 76 20.05 -19.18 -9.76
C LEU A 76 20.94 -19.61 -10.96
N VAL A 77 21.10 -18.75 -11.95
CA VAL A 77 21.99 -19.02 -13.09
C VAL A 77 23.42 -19.25 -12.62
N LYS A 78 23.91 -18.42 -11.69
CA LYS A 78 25.25 -18.58 -11.09
C LYS A 78 25.40 -19.90 -10.36
N ALA A 79 24.37 -20.26 -9.55
CA ALA A 79 24.37 -21.52 -8.81
C ALA A 79 24.38 -22.74 -9.75
N LYS A 80 23.61 -22.70 -10.83
CA LYS A 80 23.59 -23.77 -11.83
C LYS A 80 24.92 -23.88 -12.56
N LYS A 81 25.57 -22.77 -12.89
CA LYS A 81 26.91 -22.77 -13.47
C LYS A 81 27.95 -23.40 -12.52
N ALA A 82 27.86 -23.05 -11.24
CA ALA A 82 28.72 -23.64 -10.21
C ALA A 82 28.50 -25.15 -10.08
N LEU A 83 27.25 -25.61 -10.18
CA LEU A 83 26.94 -27.04 -10.16
C LEU A 83 27.53 -27.76 -11.35
N VAL A 84 27.44 -27.18 -12.56
CA VAL A 84 28.04 -27.74 -13.76
C VAL A 84 29.54 -27.86 -13.58
N LYS A 85 30.19 -26.82 -13.07
CA LYS A 85 31.67 -26.88 -12.79
C LYS A 85 32.01 -27.97 -11.79
N ALA A 86 31.21 -28.12 -10.73
CA ALA A 86 31.46 -29.17 -9.73
C ALA A 86 31.28 -30.56 -10.31
N ARG A 87 30.31 -30.76 -11.22
CA ARG A 87 30.10 -32.07 -11.90
C ARG A 87 31.22 -32.46 -12.81
N PHE A 88 31.90 -31.49 -13.44
CA PHE A 88 32.95 -31.75 -14.43
C PHE A 88 34.35 -31.48 -13.90
N SER A 89 34.50 -31.29 -12.58
CA SER A 89 35.83 -31.14 -11.98
C SER A 89 36.52 -32.50 -11.88
N THR A 90 37.67 -32.61 -12.51
CA THR A 90 38.46 -33.85 -12.53
C THR A 90 39.69 -33.79 -11.63
N SER A 91 39.98 -32.63 -11.04
CA SER A 91 41.18 -32.40 -10.23
C SER A 91 41.01 -32.72 -8.76
N LEU A 92 39.81 -33.10 -8.33
CA LEU A 92 39.49 -33.34 -6.93
C LEU A 92 39.48 -34.84 -6.61
N SER A 93 39.77 -35.20 -5.36
CA SER A 93 39.51 -36.55 -4.86
C SER A 93 38.01 -36.83 -4.93
N PHE A 94 37.65 -38.13 -4.92
CA PHE A 94 36.27 -38.57 -5.01
C PHE A 94 35.41 -37.98 -3.87
N ASP A 95 35.92 -37.99 -2.64
CA ASP A 95 35.21 -37.43 -1.49
C ASP A 95 35.02 -35.91 -1.61
N SER A 96 36.06 -35.20 -2.06
CA SER A 96 35.95 -33.74 -2.30
C SER A 96 34.98 -33.44 -3.45
N TYR A 97 34.97 -34.27 -4.48
CA TYR A 97 34.01 -34.16 -5.58
C TYR A 97 32.57 -34.30 -5.10
N LEU A 98 32.29 -35.33 -4.28
CA LEU A 98 30.94 -35.53 -3.72
C LEU A 98 30.51 -34.39 -2.82
N SER A 99 31.40 -33.95 -1.92
CA SER A 99 31.12 -32.82 -1.04
C SER A 99 30.82 -31.54 -1.80
N ASN A 100 31.61 -31.22 -2.82
CA ASN A 100 31.44 -30.04 -3.66
C ASN A 100 30.15 -30.13 -4.48
N ARG A 101 29.83 -31.33 -4.96
CA ARG A 101 28.58 -31.54 -5.71
C ARG A 101 27.37 -31.38 -4.83
N GLU A 102 27.39 -31.95 -3.63
CA GLU A 102 26.28 -31.78 -2.66
C GLU A 102 26.09 -30.30 -2.27
N TYR A 103 27.20 -29.63 -1.99
CA TYR A 103 27.14 -28.19 -1.67
C TYR A 103 26.56 -27.40 -2.83
N ALA A 104 26.99 -27.68 -4.06
CA ALA A 104 26.47 -26.98 -5.24
C ALA A 104 24.99 -27.28 -5.50
N LEU A 105 24.55 -28.52 -5.25
CA LEU A 105 23.10 -28.87 -5.31
C LEU A 105 22.29 -28.10 -4.30
N ASP A 106 22.77 -28.03 -3.06
CA ASP A 106 22.10 -27.27 -2.00
C ASP A 106 21.99 -25.78 -2.35
N GLN A 107 23.04 -25.21 -2.95
CA GLN A 107 23.02 -23.82 -3.40
C GLN A 107 21.99 -23.59 -4.51
N VAL A 108 21.84 -24.53 -5.43
CA VAL A 108 20.79 -24.46 -6.47
C VAL A 108 19.40 -24.53 -5.84
N GLU A 109 19.17 -25.44 -4.89
CA GLU A 109 17.89 -25.57 -4.20
C GLU A 109 17.54 -24.32 -3.43
N GLU A 110 18.50 -23.72 -2.72
CA GLU A 110 18.30 -22.45 -2.00
C GLU A 110 17.96 -21.33 -2.99
N ALA A 111 18.70 -21.24 -4.09
CA ALA A 111 18.44 -20.21 -5.11
C ALA A 111 17.06 -20.37 -5.74
N GLU A 112 16.62 -21.60 -5.99
CA GLU A 112 15.27 -21.90 -6.48
C GLU A 112 14.19 -21.46 -5.48
N GLN A 113 14.43 -21.71 -4.19
CA GLN A 113 13.48 -21.30 -3.14
C GLN A 113 13.41 -19.78 -3.02
N VAL A 114 14.55 -19.09 -3.07
CA VAL A 114 14.59 -17.63 -3.06
C VAL A 114 13.84 -17.06 -4.26
N LEU A 115 14.01 -17.68 -5.43
CA LEU A 115 13.29 -17.26 -6.64
C LEU A 115 11.77 -17.45 -6.48
N ARG A 116 11.35 -18.61 -5.97
CA ARG A 116 9.92 -18.85 -5.70
C ARG A 116 9.34 -17.82 -4.74
N ASN A 117 10.07 -17.53 -3.66
CA ASN A 117 9.65 -16.53 -2.68
C ASN A 117 9.58 -15.12 -3.29
N ALA A 118 10.54 -14.77 -4.12
CA ALA A 118 10.55 -13.46 -4.81
C ALA A 118 9.38 -13.33 -5.80
N LYS A 119 9.07 -14.38 -6.54
CA LYS A 119 7.91 -14.41 -7.44
C LYS A 119 6.59 -14.32 -6.67
N GLN A 120 6.50 -14.99 -5.54
CA GLN A 120 5.33 -14.90 -4.67
C GLN A 120 5.15 -13.48 -4.14
N ALA A 121 6.23 -12.81 -3.76
CA ALA A 121 6.17 -11.43 -3.30
C ALA A 121 5.64 -10.49 -4.40
N VAL A 122 6.05 -10.67 -5.65
CA VAL A 122 5.49 -9.91 -6.79
C VAL A 122 3.99 -10.18 -6.95
N SER A 123 3.60 -11.44 -6.89
CA SER A 123 2.18 -11.83 -6.96
C SER A 123 1.37 -11.19 -5.84
N ASP A 124 1.90 -11.17 -4.62
CA ASP A 124 1.24 -10.58 -3.45
C ASP A 124 1.05 -9.06 -3.62
N VAL A 125 2.08 -8.37 -4.11
CA VAL A 125 1.99 -6.92 -4.38
C VAL A 125 0.95 -6.63 -5.45
N LYS A 126 0.93 -7.40 -6.53
CA LYS A 126 -0.09 -7.26 -7.59
C LYS A 126 -1.49 -7.50 -7.06
N ALA A 127 -1.67 -8.49 -6.18
CA ALA A 127 -2.95 -8.77 -5.55
C ALA A 127 -3.39 -7.63 -4.64
N GLN A 128 -2.48 -7.03 -3.89
CA GLN A 128 -2.77 -5.86 -3.06
C GLN A 128 -3.21 -4.66 -3.92
N ILE A 129 -2.52 -4.42 -5.02
CA ILE A 129 -2.90 -3.35 -5.96
C ILE A 129 -4.30 -3.61 -6.52
N ALA A 130 -4.60 -4.82 -6.93
CA ALA A 130 -5.92 -5.19 -7.45
C ALA A 130 -7.01 -4.98 -6.39
N THR A 131 -6.76 -5.38 -5.15
CA THR A 131 -7.69 -5.18 -4.04
C THR A 131 -7.93 -3.69 -3.78
N LEU A 132 -6.88 -2.88 -3.77
CA LEU A 132 -7.00 -1.43 -3.58
C LEU A 132 -7.79 -0.77 -4.72
N LYS A 133 -7.57 -1.21 -5.95
CA LYS A 133 -8.34 -0.72 -7.10
C LYS A 133 -9.81 -1.10 -7.01
N ASP A 134 -10.12 -2.31 -6.55
CA ASP A 134 -11.49 -2.74 -6.33
C ASP A 134 -12.18 -1.91 -5.25
N VAL A 135 -11.49 -1.66 -4.14
CA VAL A 135 -11.99 -0.79 -3.07
C VAL A 135 -12.22 0.63 -3.60
N LEU A 136 -11.29 1.16 -4.38
CA LEU A 136 -11.43 2.48 -4.98
C LEU A 136 -12.64 2.54 -5.91
N ALA A 137 -12.90 1.50 -6.69
CA ALA A 137 -14.05 1.42 -7.57
C ALA A 137 -15.37 1.43 -6.80
N ASP A 138 -15.41 0.84 -5.61
CA ASP A 138 -16.61 0.84 -4.75
C ASP A 138 -16.97 2.24 -4.25
N PHE A 139 -16.02 3.16 -4.20
CA PHE A 139 -16.26 4.56 -3.81
C PHE A 139 -16.55 5.48 -5.01
N SER A 140 -16.55 4.95 -6.21
CA SER A 140 -16.80 5.74 -7.42
C SER A 140 -18.31 5.76 -7.82
#